data_470bd19c4e7e81761536bc2d30eb83ba
#
_entry.id   470bd19c4e7e81761536bc2d30eb83ba
#
_cell.length_a   1.000
_cell.length_b   1.000
_cell.length_c   1.000
_cell.angle_alpha   90.00
_cell.angle_beta   90.00
_cell.angle_gamma   90.00
#
_symmetry.space_group_name_H-M   'P 1'
#
loop_
_entity.id
_entity.type
_entity.pdbx_description
1 polymer ?
#
loop_
_entity_poly.entity_id
_entity_poly.type
_entity_poly.pdbx_seq_one_letter_code
_entity_poly.pdbx_strand_id
1 'polypeptide(L)'
;MSTYIYSSSPQIRSKRTTRAVMIDVCIALLPACIAGCVLLGVSGGASAGLGAFLQLAIASVAAVLAEFVYLLCCKKPFQQILKEFDFSSLVTGMLVGMNMYYNSKWYVPLLASVFAIVVVKMLFGGTGKNIVNPAIAGRIFAFISFGAAFGGTMYFADQSGEAIKTLSPVSGGYVQGATPLQVLMGADAKNTLSNLDLLLGTGVPGCIGEICKVALIAGGIYLIVRGVLNFRWPLVYILTTGVVAVLLTWNDLCAAETATKVDVGAKFVEALGTFLPHVLSGGLILGAVFMATDFVTTPNTKLGNYIYFVLLGVITAVLRRAVKGEAVSFAILLMNLLVPLIDKLIVRKPFGYVKPQKVKEAE
;
A
#
# COMPACT_ATOMS: atom_id res chain seq x y z
N MET A 1 34.25 -45.72 14.44
CA MET A 1 33.22 -44.96 15.17
C MET A 1 32.71 -43.90 14.22
N SER A 2 31.45 -43.95 13.80
CA SER A 2 30.84 -42.93 12.96
C SER A 2 30.56 -41.71 13.85
N THR A 3 31.24 -40.60 13.56
CA THR A 3 30.99 -39.34 14.22
C THR A 3 29.69 -38.75 13.68
N TYR A 4 28.66 -38.74 14.54
CA TYR A 4 27.42 -38.05 14.23
C TYR A 4 27.63 -36.56 14.33
N ILE A 5 27.30 -35.80 13.24
CA ILE A 5 27.33 -34.37 13.25
C ILE A 5 25.98 -33.87 13.80
N TYR A 6 26.00 -33.28 14.97
CA TYR A 6 24.83 -32.62 15.55
C TYR A 6 24.69 -31.22 14.95
N SER A 7 23.57 -30.94 14.31
CA SER A 7 23.22 -29.59 13.86
C SER A 7 21.95 -29.11 14.55
N SER A 8 21.92 -27.87 15.01
CA SER A 8 20.73 -27.25 15.55
C SER A 8 19.66 -27.07 14.47
N SER A 9 18.38 -27.24 14.82
CA SER A 9 17.29 -26.96 13.89
C SER A 9 17.20 -25.45 13.56
N PRO A 10 16.71 -25.07 12.36
CA PRO A 10 16.14 -25.94 11.34
C PRO A 10 17.19 -26.62 10.48
N GLN A 11 17.00 -27.90 10.22
CA GLN A 11 17.96 -28.71 9.44
C GLN A 11 17.85 -28.46 7.93
N ILE A 12 16.66 -28.02 7.45
CA ILE A 12 16.44 -27.63 6.07
C ILE A 12 16.43 -26.09 6.00
N ARG A 13 17.38 -25.52 5.26
CA ARG A 13 17.51 -24.08 5.07
C ARG A 13 17.33 -23.73 3.60
N SER A 14 16.55 -22.67 3.32
CA SER A 14 16.48 -22.09 1.98
C SER A 14 17.84 -21.45 1.63
N LYS A 15 18.23 -21.52 0.35
CA LYS A 15 19.39 -20.76 -0.17
C LYS A 15 19.13 -19.25 -0.20
N ARG A 16 17.87 -18.81 -0.15
CA ARG A 16 17.49 -17.40 -0.13
C ARG A 16 17.52 -16.86 1.29
N THR A 17 18.23 -15.77 1.47
CA THR A 17 18.30 -15.01 2.71
C THR A 17 17.27 -13.88 2.71
N THR A 18 16.81 -13.44 3.88
CA THR A 18 15.94 -12.25 4.02
C THR A 18 16.55 -11.02 3.36
N ARG A 19 17.86 -10.84 3.47
CA ARG A 19 18.62 -9.77 2.82
C ARG A 19 18.45 -9.79 1.30
N ALA A 20 18.55 -10.95 0.67
CA ALA A 20 18.39 -11.07 -0.78
C ALA A 20 16.97 -10.71 -1.23
N VAL A 21 15.95 -11.14 -0.47
CA VAL A 21 14.55 -10.79 -0.74
C VAL A 21 14.31 -9.29 -0.62
N MET A 22 14.84 -8.65 0.43
CA MET A 22 14.68 -7.20 0.61
C MET A 22 15.39 -6.39 -0.48
N ILE A 23 16.55 -6.85 -0.95
CA ILE A 23 17.24 -6.24 -2.09
C ILE A 23 16.38 -6.37 -3.38
N ASP A 24 15.79 -7.55 -3.63
CA ASP A 24 14.86 -7.72 -4.77
C ASP A 24 13.67 -6.75 -4.70
N VAL A 25 13.13 -6.51 -3.50
CA VAL A 25 12.04 -5.53 -3.30
C VAL A 25 12.53 -4.10 -3.54
N CYS A 26 13.74 -3.72 -3.07
CA CYS A 26 14.33 -2.41 -3.38
C CYS A 26 14.45 -2.20 -4.89
N ILE A 27 14.99 -3.20 -5.62
CA ILE A 27 15.14 -3.13 -7.07
C ILE A 27 13.77 -2.98 -7.76
N ALA A 28 12.75 -3.69 -7.29
CA ALA A 28 11.39 -3.61 -7.83
C ALA A 28 10.73 -2.24 -7.60
N LEU A 29 11.07 -1.53 -6.52
CA LEU A 29 10.55 -0.19 -6.22
C LEU A 29 11.25 0.93 -7.01
N LEU A 30 12.52 0.75 -7.39
CA LEU A 30 13.31 1.78 -8.07
C LEU A 30 12.63 2.36 -9.32
N PRO A 31 12.09 1.55 -10.27
CA PRO A 31 11.42 2.10 -11.45
C PRO A 31 10.26 3.03 -11.09
N ALA A 32 9.47 2.68 -10.07
CA ALA A 32 8.34 3.49 -9.61
C ALA A 32 8.79 4.78 -8.92
N CYS A 33 9.87 4.74 -8.13
CA CYS A 33 10.48 5.92 -7.52
C CYS A 33 11.00 6.91 -8.58
N ILE A 34 11.73 6.40 -9.58
CA ILE A 34 12.30 7.21 -10.66
C ILE A 34 11.16 7.80 -11.51
N ALA A 35 10.20 6.96 -11.94
CA ALA A 35 9.08 7.42 -12.74
C ALA A 35 8.24 8.48 -12.01
N GLY A 36 7.98 8.32 -10.71
CA GLY A 36 7.27 9.30 -9.91
C GLY A 36 8.00 10.67 -9.86
N CYS A 37 9.31 10.66 -9.64
CA CYS A 37 10.10 11.90 -9.62
C CYS A 37 10.15 12.56 -11.01
N VAL A 38 10.34 11.79 -12.07
CA VAL A 38 10.43 12.33 -13.46
C VAL A 38 9.08 12.87 -13.91
N LEU A 39 7.99 12.15 -13.74
CA LEU A 39 6.67 12.57 -14.15
C LEU A 39 6.20 13.82 -13.39
N LEU A 40 6.48 13.91 -12.08
CA LEU A 40 6.24 15.14 -11.32
C LEU A 40 7.12 16.28 -11.80
N GLY A 41 8.35 16.02 -12.19
CA GLY A 41 9.25 17.02 -12.75
C GLY A 41 8.79 17.54 -14.11
N VAL A 42 8.26 16.66 -14.98
CA VAL A 42 7.75 17.03 -16.31
C VAL A 42 6.44 17.82 -16.19
N SER A 43 5.55 17.39 -15.31
CA SER A 43 4.22 17.96 -15.21
C SER A 43 4.15 19.16 -14.24
N GLY A 44 4.93 19.18 -13.14
CA GLY A 44 4.96 20.22 -12.10
C GLY A 44 6.19 21.12 -12.11
N GLY A 45 7.06 20.94 -13.09
CA GLY A 45 8.33 21.64 -13.15
C GLY A 45 9.43 21.00 -12.28
N ALA A 46 10.67 21.43 -12.50
CA ALA A 46 11.85 20.87 -11.85
C ALA A 46 11.77 20.89 -10.31
N SER A 47 11.11 21.88 -9.73
CA SER A 47 10.91 21.98 -8.28
C SER A 47 10.04 20.86 -7.71
N ALA A 48 9.01 20.41 -8.43
CA ALA A 48 8.16 19.31 -8.00
C ALA A 48 8.90 17.96 -8.08
N GLY A 49 9.65 17.74 -9.14
CA GLY A 49 10.49 16.52 -9.27
C GLY A 49 11.58 16.47 -8.20
N LEU A 50 12.25 17.60 -7.93
CA LEU A 50 13.24 17.69 -6.86
C LEU A 50 12.60 17.50 -5.47
N GLY A 51 11.42 18.09 -5.26
CA GLY A 51 10.64 17.89 -4.03
C GLY A 51 10.34 16.41 -3.79
N ALA A 52 9.86 15.69 -4.81
CA ALA A 52 9.60 14.27 -4.73
C ALA A 52 10.86 13.45 -4.40
N PHE A 53 11.97 13.74 -5.06
CA PHE A 53 13.25 13.10 -4.78
C PHE A 53 13.72 13.34 -3.33
N LEU A 54 13.60 14.58 -2.84
CA LEU A 54 13.95 14.92 -1.45
C LEU A 54 13.08 14.17 -0.44
N GLN A 55 11.77 14.04 -0.67
CA GLN A 55 10.89 13.28 0.22
C GLN A 55 11.31 11.81 0.30
N LEU A 56 11.61 11.18 -0.85
CA LEU A 56 12.11 9.80 -0.91
C LEU A 56 13.46 9.64 -0.21
N ALA A 57 14.39 10.55 -0.45
CA ALA A 57 15.72 10.53 0.15
C ALA A 57 15.64 10.70 1.68
N ILE A 58 14.90 11.70 2.17
CA ILE A 58 14.72 11.96 3.60
C ILE A 58 14.10 10.74 4.28
N ALA A 59 13.01 10.19 3.73
CA ALA A 59 12.35 9.02 4.32
C ALA A 59 13.27 7.81 4.37
N SER A 60 14.01 7.52 3.29
CA SER A 60 14.90 6.36 3.20
C SER A 60 16.08 6.48 4.14
N VAL A 61 16.74 7.64 4.17
CA VAL A 61 17.87 7.90 5.05
C VAL A 61 17.45 7.89 6.52
N ALA A 62 16.33 8.54 6.85
CA ALA A 62 15.79 8.56 8.21
C ALA A 62 15.44 7.16 8.73
N ALA A 63 14.85 6.30 7.87
CA ALA A 63 14.52 4.93 8.24
C ALA A 63 15.79 4.11 8.57
N VAL A 64 16.81 4.19 7.74
CA VAL A 64 18.09 3.49 7.96
C VAL A 64 18.78 4.01 9.20
N LEU A 65 18.89 5.33 9.36
CA LEU A 65 19.51 5.94 10.53
C LEU A 65 18.77 5.60 11.82
N ALA A 66 17.43 5.60 11.81
CA ALA A 66 16.63 5.24 12.98
C ALA A 66 16.90 3.79 13.44
N GLU A 67 17.05 2.85 12.52
CA GLU A 67 17.41 1.47 12.84
C GLU A 67 18.83 1.38 13.44
N PHE A 68 19.81 2.03 12.81
CA PHE A 68 21.19 2.07 13.30
C PHE A 68 21.28 2.68 14.70
N VAL A 69 20.67 3.84 14.92
CA VAL A 69 20.68 4.52 16.23
C VAL A 69 20.02 3.64 17.29
N TYR A 70 18.87 3.01 16.99
CA TYR A 70 18.21 2.10 17.93
C TYR A 70 19.13 0.93 18.33
N LEU A 71 19.76 0.28 17.35
CA LEU A 71 20.67 -0.86 17.62
C LEU A 71 21.91 -0.45 18.41
N LEU A 72 22.45 0.75 18.16
CA LEU A 72 23.54 1.33 18.97
C LEU A 72 23.10 1.61 20.41
N CYS A 73 21.91 2.15 20.62
CA CYS A 73 21.33 2.35 21.96
C CYS A 73 21.14 1.01 22.70
N CYS A 74 20.86 -0.08 21.96
CA CYS A 74 20.82 -1.45 22.49
C CYS A 74 22.21 -2.04 22.73
N LYS A 75 23.30 -1.25 22.65
CA LYS A 75 24.70 -1.64 22.87
C LYS A 75 25.21 -2.74 21.93
N LYS A 76 24.65 -2.91 20.75
CA LYS A 76 25.21 -3.82 19.73
C LYS A 76 26.48 -3.21 19.12
N PRO A 77 27.55 -3.99 18.92
CA PRO A 77 28.77 -3.50 18.29
C PRO A 77 28.49 -3.16 16.81
N PHE A 78 29.07 -2.06 16.33
CA PHE A 78 28.86 -1.53 14.98
C PHE A 78 29.11 -2.57 13.86
N GLN A 79 30.14 -3.38 14.00
CA GLN A 79 30.45 -4.45 13.03
C GLN A 79 29.35 -5.52 12.95
N GLN A 80 28.69 -5.81 14.08
CA GLN A 80 27.59 -6.77 14.11
C GLN A 80 26.35 -6.15 13.44
N ILE A 81 26.07 -4.86 13.68
CA ILE A 81 24.96 -4.14 13.04
C ILE A 81 25.09 -4.20 11.51
N LEU A 82 26.30 -3.93 10.98
CA LEU A 82 26.55 -4.00 9.53
C LEU A 82 26.38 -5.40 8.94
N LYS A 83 26.77 -6.44 9.69
CA LYS A 83 26.60 -7.85 9.24
C LYS A 83 25.14 -8.28 9.26
N GLU A 84 24.36 -7.86 10.25
CA GLU A 84 22.95 -8.20 10.44
C GLU A 84 22.00 -7.32 9.61
N PHE A 85 22.49 -6.23 9.02
CA PHE A 85 21.67 -5.30 8.23
C PHE A 85 21.02 -5.99 7.03
N ASP A 86 19.69 -6.01 7.00
CA ASP A 86 18.88 -6.78 6.06
C ASP A 86 18.16 -5.95 4.97
N PHE A 87 18.40 -4.64 4.90
CA PHE A 87 17.76 -3.67 3.99
C PHE A 87 16.25 -3.46 4.20
N SER A 88 15.64 -4.10 5.18
CA SER A 88 14.19 -3.94 5.41
C SER A 88 13.80 -2.52 5.84
N SER A 89 14.67 -1.81 6.56
CA SER A 89 14.47 -0.40 6.89
C SER A 89 14.53 0.50 5.65
N LEU A 90 15.41 0.18 4.70
CA LEU A 90 15.48 0.90 3.43
C LEU A 90 14.17 0.74 2.63
N VAL A 91 13.67 -0.51 2.51
CA VAL A 91 12.35 -0.78 1.89
C VAL A 91 11.24 0.03 2.58
N THR A 92 11.21 -0.01 3.92
CA THR A 92 10.21 0.75 4.69
C THR A 92 10.31 2.25 4.41
N GLY A 93 11.52 2.82 4.40
CA GLY A 93 11.75 4.24 4.10
C GLY A 93 11.34 4.62 2.68
N MET A 94 11.68 3.79 1.68
CA MET A 94 11.23 3.99 0.29
C MET A 94 9.71 3.98 0.19
N LEU A 95 9.02 3.01 0.80
CA LEU A 95 7.56 2.93 0.81
C LEU A 95 6.92 4.11 1.54
N VAL A 96 7.47 4.56 2.68
CA VAL A 96 7.00 5.78 3.36
C VAL A 96 7.15 6.99 2.45
N GLY A 97 8.33 7.18 1.84
CA GLY A 97 8.59 8.30 0.92
C GLY A 97 7.66 8.28 -0.30
N MET A 98 7.39 7.11 -0.89
CA MET A 98 6.45 6.97 -2.00
C MET A 98 5.01 7.32 -1.62
N ASN A 99 4.65 7.23 -0.35
CA ASN A 99 3.34 7.60 0.17
C ASN A 99 3.24 9.06 0.61
N MET A 100 4.29 9.87 0.41
CA MET A 100 4.27 11.31 0.67
C MET A 100 3.91 12.09 -0.60
N TYR A 101 3.42 13.32 -0.41
CA TYR A 101 3.27 14.28 -1.49
C TYR A 101 4.59 15.02 -1.72
N TYR A 102 4.84 15.47 -2.94
CA TYR A 102 6.06 16.22 -3.29
C TYR A 102 6.21 17.54 -2.50
N ASN A 103 5.09 18.14 -2.09
CA ASN A 103 5.02 19.39 -1.34
C ASN A 103 4.92 19.20 0.19
N SER A 104 5.05 17.97 0.69
CA SER A 104 5.10 17.72 2.13
C SER A 104 6.26 18.45 2.79
N LYS A 105 6.09 18.91 4.02
CA LYS A 105 7.19 19.52 4.78
C LYS A 105 8.26 18.45 5.08
N TRP A 106 9.53 18.82 5.01
CA TRP A 106 10.67 17.91 5.13
C TRP A 106 10.71 17.06 6.41
N TYR A 107 10.16 17.56 7.50
CA TYR A 107 10.11 16.84 8.78
C TYR A 107 9.04 15.74 8.81
N VAL A 108 8.04 15.79 7.95
CA VAL A 108 6.96 14.80 7.91
C VAL A 108 7.46 13.41 7.51
N PRO A 109 8.16 13.20 6.37
CA PRO A 109 8.71 11.89 6.02
C PRO A 109 9.78 11.42 7.00
N LEU A 110 10.55 12.34 7.61
CA LEU A 110 11.53 12.01 8.64
C LEU A 110 10.84 11.39 9.86
N LEU A 111 9.87 12.09 10.46
CA LEU A 111 9.17 11.62 11.66
C LEU A 111 8.33 10.37 11.39
N ALA A 112 7.70 10.28 10.20
CA ALA A 112 6.98 9.09 9.77
C ALA A 112 7.89 7.85 9.69
N SER A 113 9.09 8.01 9.12
CA SER A 113 10.06 6.92 9.00
C SER A 113 10.64 6.52 10.36
N VAL A 114 10.95 7.48 11.22
CA VAL A 114 11.40 7.19 12.59
C VAL A 114 10.31 6.44 13.36
N PHE A 115 9.06 6.90 13.29
CA PHE A 115 7.93 6.20 13.93
C PHE A 115 7.77 4.77 13.39
N ALA A 116 7.78 4.60 12.07
CA ALA A 116 7.65 3.30 11.42
C ALA A 116 8.74 2.31 11.87
N ILE A 117 9.99 2.77 11.96
CA ILE A 117 11.10 1.89 12.33
C ILE A 117 11.19 1.70 13.84
N VAL A 118 11.22 2.77 14.64
CA VAL A 118 11.44 2.63 16.09
C VAL A 118 10.22 2.00 16.74
N VAL A 119 9.04 2.58 16.54
CA VAL A 119 7.84 2.17 17.27
C VAL A 119 7.24 0.88 16.69
N VAL A 120 7.06 0.80 15.37
CA VAL A 120 6.31 -0.31 14.76
C VAL A 120 7.19 -1.53 14.48
N LYS A 121 8.47 -1.35 14.17
CA LYS A 121 9.37 -2.47 13.85
C LYS A 121 10.24 -2.86 15.05
N MET A 122 11.03 -1.93 15.59
CA MET A 122 12.09 -2.28 16.52
C MET A 122 11.60 -2.58 17.94
N LEU A 123 10.60 -1.86 18.46
CA LEU A 123 10.03 -2.14 19.79
C LEU A 123 9.36 -3.51 19.86
N PHE A 124 8.83 -4.04 18.74
CA PHE A 124 8.26 -5.39 18.68
C PHE A 124 9.31 -6.50 18.47
N GLY A 125 10.59 -6.14 18.36
CA GLY A 125 11.70 -7.10 18.29
C GLY A 125 12.36 -7.24 16.91
N GLY A 126 12.14 -6.29 16.00
CA GLY A 126 12.83 -6.19 14.71
C GLY A 126 12.09 -6.89 13.56
N THR A 127 12.84 -7.14 12.48
CA THR A 127 12.31 -7.73 11.25
C THR A 127 11.61 -9.06 11.50
N GLY A 128 10.39 -9.20 11.00
CA GLY A 128 9.60 -10.43 11.12
C GLY A 128 8.72 -10.54 12.37
N LYS A 129 8.74 -9.56 13.28
CA LYS A 129 7.94 -9.56 14.51
C LYS A 129 6.93 -8.41 14.58
N ASN A 130 6.87 -7.56 13.58
CA ASN A 130 5.93 -6.47 13.49
C ASN A 130 4.48 -6.98 13.34
N ILE A 131 3.56 -6.40 14.10
CA ILE A 131 2.12 -6.75 14.06
C ILE A 131 1.46 -6.18 12.79
N VAL A 132 1.87 -4.98 12.38
CA VAL A 132 1.36 -4.27 11.21
C VAL A 132 2.52 -3.89 10.29
N ASN A 133 2.21 -3.60 9.02
CA ASN A 133 3.23 -3.11 8.08
C ASN A 133 3.76 -1.74 8.54
N PRO A 134 5.08 -1.60 8.77
CA PRO A 134 5.66 -0.38 9.31
C PRO A 134 5.47 0.84 8.40
N ALA A 135 5.56 0.66 7.07
CA ALA A 135 5.40 1.76 6.13
C ALA A 135 3.98 2.34 6.15
N ILE A 136 2.97 1.45 6.27
CA ILE A 136 1.56 1.85 6.39
C ILE A 136 1.30 2.58 7.70
N ALA A 137 1.81 2.05 8.81
CA ALA A 137 1.66 2.70 10.10
C ALA A 137 2.34 4.08 10.12
N GLY A 138 3.53 4.23 9.51
CA GLY A 138 4.21 5.52 9.35
C GLY A 138 3.41 6.51 8.50
N ARG A 139 2.81 6.07 7.39
CA ARG A 139 1.93 6.90 6.56
C ARG A 139 0.72 7.40 7.35
N ILE A 140 0.03 6.50 8.06
CA ILE A 140 -1.17 6.85 8.84
C ILE A 140 -0.80 7.80 9.98
N PHE A 141 0.32 7.56 10.68
CA PHE A 141 0.85 8.46 11.69
C PHE A 141 1.09 9.87 11.11
N ALA A 142 1.76 9.96 9.96
CA ALA A 142 2.02 11.23 9.30
C ALA A 142 0.71 11.95 8.90
N PHE A 143 -0.24 11.21 8.35
CA PHE A 143 -1.54 11.74 7.94
C PHE A 143 -2.35 12.31 9.11
N ILE A 144 -2.44 11.57 10.22
CA ILE A 144 -3.23 12.00 11.39
C ILE A 144 -2.53 13.12 12.16
N SER A 145 -1.20 13.02 12.33
CA SER A 145 -0.45 13.95 13.18
C SER A 145 -0.11 15.27 12.49
N PHE A 146 0.09 15.27 11.18
CA PHE A 146 0.62 16.41 10.43
C PHE A 146 -0.32 16.93 9.33
N GLY A 147 -1.58 16.57 9.29
CA GLY A 147 -2.62 16.97 8.36
C GLY A 147 -2.23 18.00 7.28
N ALA A 148 -2.20 19.30 7.64
CA ALA A 148 -1.84 20.38 6.70
C ALA A 148 -0.38 20.32 6.22
N ALA A 149 0.57 19.83 7.04
CA ALA A 149 1.97 19.70 6.69
C ALA A 149 2.30 18.46 5.85
N PHE A 150 1.39 17.48 5.86
CA PHE A 150 1.49 16.26 5.05
C PHE A 150 1.44 16.59 3.55
N GLY A 151 0.83 17.71 3.18
CA GLY A 151 0.65 18.13 1.79
C GLY A 151 -0.56 17.46 1.14
N GLY A 152 -0.85 17.86 -0.09
CA GLY A 152 -2.06 17.46 -0.78
C GLY A 152 -3.30 18.19 -0.24
N THR A 153 -4.33 18.32 -1.06
CA THR A 153 -5.62 18.94 -0.69
C THR A 153 -6.56 17.93 -0.02
N MET A 154 -6.04 17.04 0.81
CA MET A 154 -6.90 16.11 1.52
C MET A 154 -7.54 16.81 2.73
N TYR A 155 -8.85 16.89 2.73
CA TYR A 155 -9.78 17.07 3.86
C TYR A 155 -9.98 18.42 4.52
N PHE A 156 -9.33 19.47 4.10
CA PHE A 156 -9.86 20.77 4.47
C PHE A 156 -10.50 21.39 3.23
N ALA A 157 -11.76 21.01 2.96
CA ALA A 157 -12.63 21.94 2.27
C ALA A 157 -12.52 23.24 3.04
N ASP A 158 -11.97 24.25 2.39
CA ASP A 158 -11.96 25.57 2.94
C ASP A 158 -13.39 25.88 3.39
N GLN A 159 -13.56 26.42 4.57
CA GLN A 159 -14.90 26.75 5.14
C GLN A 159 -15.65 27.76 4.26
N SER A 160 -15.06 28.22 3.17
CA SER A 160 -15.65 29.14 2.20
C SER A 160 -16.54 28.50 1.15
N GLY A 161 -16.62 27.17 1.02
CA GLY A 161 -17.54 26.51 0.08
C GLY A 161 -17.27 26.77 -1.41
N GLU A 162 -16.14 27.37 -1.77
CA GLU A 162 -15.79 27.55 -3.19
C GLU A 162 -15.29 26.25 -3.80
N ALA A 163 -16.00 25.80 -4.85
CA ALA A 163 -15.68 24.65 -5.67
C ALA A 163 -14.22 24.68 -6.13
N ILE A 164 -13.48 23.61 -5.84
CA ILE A 164 -12.11 23.40 -6.30
C ILE A 164 -12.11 23.45 -7.82
N LYS A 165 -11.57 24.52 -8.37
CA LYS A 165 -11.46 24.73 -9.82
C LYS A 165 -10.61 23.62 -10.44
N THR A 166 -11.17 23.00 -11.46
CA THR A 166 -10.59 22.02 -12.40
C THR A 166 -9.11 22.21 -12.67
N LEU A 167 -8.38 21.10 -12.69
CA LEU A 167 -7.03 20.98 -13.23
C LEU A 167 -6.99 21.47 -14.68
N SER A 168 -6.69 22.75 -14.86
CA SER A 168 -6.21 23.27 -16.15
C SER A 168 -4.68 23.30 -16.07
N PRO A 169 -3.95 22.84 -17.09
CA PRO A 169 -2.52 23.09 -17.19
C PRO A 169 -2.34 24.58 -17.48
N VAL A 170 -2.36 25.39 -16.44
CA VAL A 170 -1.98 26.80 -16.55
C VAL A 170 -0.48 26.86 -16.42
N SER A 171 0.16 27.41 -17.43
CA SER A 171 1.59 27.71 -17.48
C SER A 171 2.07 28.30 -16.15
N GLY A 172 2.79 27.49 -15.36
CA GLY A 172 3.54 28.00 -14.21
C GLY A 172 3.18 27.49 -12.81
N GLY A 173 2.23 26.59 -12.62
CA GLY A 173 1.98 26.07 -11.28
C GLY A 173 0.90 24.98 -11.24
N TYR A 174 1.20 23.88 -10.55
CA TYR A 174 0.17 22.92 -10.18
C TYR A 174 -0.82 23.60 -9.24
N VAL A 175 -2.05 23.77 -9.70
CA VAL A 175 -3.16 24.02 -8.81
C VAL A 175 -3.49 22.68 -8.15
N GLN A 176 -3.39 22.61 -6.83
CA GLN A 176 -3.79 21.44 -6.06
C GLN A 176 -5.29 21.19 -6.32
N GLY A 177 -5.59 20.17 -7.09
CA GLY A 177 -6.95 19.77 -7.45
C GLY A 177 -7.35 18.45 -6.76
N ALA A 178 -8.64 18.13 -6.81
CA ALA A 178 -9.13 16.86 -6.34
C ALA A 178 -8.41 15.69 -7.05
N THR A 179 -8.02 14.67 -6.30
CA THR A 179 -7.43 13.47 -6.92
C THR A 179 -8.47 12.77 -7.80
N PRO A 180 -8.06 12.03 -8.85
CA PRO A 180 -8.99 11.28 -9.69
C PRO A 180 -9.96 10.40 -8.89
N LEU A 181 -9.49 9.87 -7.76
CA LEU A 181 -10.32 9.08 -6.85
C LEU A 181 -11.41 9.92 -6.16
N GLN A 182 -11.08 11.14 -5.73
CA GLN A 182 -12.07 12.06 -5.12
C GLN A 182 -13.16 12.45 -6.13
N VAL A 183 -12.79 12.67 -7.39
CA VAL A 183 -13.74 12.95 -8.46
C VAL A 183 -14.70 11.78 -8.70
N LEU A 184 -14.17 10.54 -8.71
CA LEU A 184 -15.01 9.33 -8.80
C LEU A 184 -15.95 9.16 -7.60
N MET A 185 -15.60 9.72 -6.44
CA MET A 185 -16.41 9.67 -5.21
C MET A 185 -17.35 10.87 -5.06
N GLY A 186 -17.60 11.63 -6.14
CA GLY A 186 -18.58 12.71 -6.19
C GLY A 186 -18.06 14.08 -5.77
N ALA A 187 -16.75 14.35 -5.89
CA ALA A 187 -16.25 15.71 -5.85
C ALA A 187 -16.70 16.47 -7.11
N ASP A 188 -17.15 17.72 -6.97
CA ASP A 188 -17.70 18.56 -8.04
C ASP A 188 -16.66 18.97 -9.14
N ALA A 189 -15.61 18.20 -9.32
CA ALA A 189 -14.59 18.39 -10.33
C ALA A 189 -14.80 17.43 -11.51
N LYS A 190 -14.84 17.95 -12.74
CA LYS A 190 -14.90 17.10 -13.95
C LYS A 190 -13.54 16.40 -14.12
N ASN A 191 -13.55 15.08 -14.07
CA ASN A 191 -12.37 14.29 -14.40
C ASN A 191 -12.21 14.27 -15.93
N THR A 192 -11.19 14.97 -16.43
CA THR A 192 -10.82 14.99 -17.85
C THR A 192 -9.75 13.96 -18.20
N LEU A 193 -9.23 13.23 -17.19
CA LEU A 193 -8.15 12.27 -17.36
C LEU A 193 -8.69 10.97 -17.99
N SER A 194 -8.04 10.54 -19.07
CA SER A 194 -8.33 9.23 -19.67
C SER A 194 -7.75 8.08 -18.84
N ASN A 195 -8.25 6.86 -19.07
CA ASN A 195 -7.68 5.67 -18.43
C ASN A 195 -6.19 5.47 -18.76
N LEU A 196 -5.72 5.95 -19.92
CA LEU A 196 -4.32 5.92 -20.31
C LEU A 196 -3.50 6.91 -19.48
N ASP A 197 -4.02 8.11 -19.22
CA ASP A 197 -3.34 9.10 -18.37
C ASP A 197 -3.23 8.58 -16.93
N LEU A 198 -4.26 7.93 -16.41
CA LEU A 198 -4.23 7.28 -15.10
C LEU A 198 -3.20 6.15 -15.02
N LEU A 199 -3.01 5.41 -16.11
CA LEU A 199 -2.05 4.30 -16.19
C LEU A 199 -0.62 4.81 -16.29
N LEU A 200 -0.37 5.78 -17.17
CA LEU A 200 0.96 6.36 -17.42
C LEU A 200 1.37 7.36 -16.35
N GLY A 201 0.39 8.00 -15.69
CA GLY A 201 0.64 9.00 -14.65
C GLY A 201 0.85 10.43 -15.18
N THR A 202 0.41 10.72 -16.41
CA THR A 202 0.53 12.04 -17.00
C THR A 202 -0.49 13.01 -16.38
N GLY A 203 0.00 14.04 -15.66
CA GLY A 203 -0.87 15.04 -15.02
C GLY A 203 -1.74 14.51 -13.87
N VAL A 204 -1.44 13.34 -13.32
CA VAL A 204 -2.21 12.75 -12.22
C VAL A 204 -1.74 13.33 -10.87
N PRO A 205 -2.60 14.04 -10.13
CA PRO A 205 -2.28 14.46 -8.77
C PRO A 205 -2.35 13.28 -7.81
N GLY A 206 -1.40 13.20 -6.88
CA GLY A 206 -1.36 12.13 -5.89
C GLY A 206 -0.03 12.04 -5.16
N CYS A 207 0.13 10.99 -4.36
CA CYS A 207 1.40 10.66 -3.73
C CYS A 207 2.42 10.21 -4.78
N ILE A 208 3.71 10.37 -4.49
CA ILE A 208 4.82 10.04 -5.41
C ILE A 208 4.69 8.64 -6.00
N GLY A 209 4.33 7.64 -5.17
CA GLY A 209 4.19 6.25 -5.58
C GLY A 209 2.86 5.91 -6.27
N GLU A 210 1.91 6.84 -6.34
CA GLU A 210 0.63 6.62 -7.00
C GLU A 210 0.61 7.05 -8.47
N ILE A 211 1.63 7.75 -8.93
CA ILE A 211 1.64 8.41 -10.23
C ILE A 211 1.74 7.39 -11.36
N CYS A 212 2.81 6.65 -11.46
CA CYS A 212 3.07 5.71 -12.56
C CYS A 212 2.66 4.27 -12.22
N LYS A 213 1.49 3.83 -12.70
CA LYS A 213 1.02 2.45 -12.47
C LYS A 213 1.82 1.43 -13.27
N VAL A 214 2.29 1.81 -14.47
CA VAL A 214 3.11 0.93 -15.33
C VAL A 214 4.39 0.53 -14.62
N ALA A 215 5.09 1.48 -13.99
CA ALA A 215 6.31 1.20 -13.26
C ALA A 215 6.08 0.30 -12.03
N LEU A 216 4.94 0.47 -11.33
CA LEU A 216 4.55 -0.40 -10.22
C LEU A 216 4.24 -1.82 -10.69
N ILE A 217 3.52 -1.96 -11.81
CA ILE A 217 3.21 -3.27 -12.40
C ILE A 217 4.49 -3.96 -12.86
N ALA A 218 5.42 -3.23 -13.51
CA ALA A 218 6.72 -3.77 -13.91
C ALA A 218 7.53 -4.28 -12.72
N GLY A 219 7.57 -3.52 -11.61
CA GLY A 219 8.19 -3.96 -10.35
C GLY A 219 7.50 -5.20 -9.76
N GLY A 220 6.16 -5.25 -9.81
CA GLY A 220 5.38 -6.43 -9.40
C GLY A 220 5.70 -7.68 -10.24
N ILE A 221 5.78 -7.54 -11.56
CA ILE A 221 6.17 -8.63 -12.48
C ILE A 221 7.58 -9.13 -12.15
N TYR A 222 8.52 -8.22 -11.90
CA TYR A 222 9.88 -8.58 -11.48
C TYR A 222 9.86 -9.44 -10.21
N LEU A 223 9.09 -9.07 -9.18
CA LEU A 223 8.96 -9.83 -7.94
C LEU A 223 8.29 -11.21 -8.15
N ILE A 224 7.32 -11.31 -9.07
CA ILE A 224 6.68 -12.57 -9.45
C ILE A 224 7.70 -13.50 -10.13
N VAL A 225 8.46 -13.00 -11.10
CA VAL A 225 9.50 -13.76 -11.81
C VAL A 225 10.59 -14.22 -10.84
N ARG A 226 10.99 -13.36 -9.91
CA ARG A 226 11.93 -13.71 -8.83
C ARG A 226 11.33 -14.70 -7.83
N GLY A 227 10.03 -14.98 -7.87
CA GLY A 227 9.32 -15.87 -6.94
C GLY A 227 9.28 -15.32 -5.50
N VAL A 228 9.36 -14.01 -5.34
CA VAL A 228 9.16 -13.31 -4.07
C VAL A 228 7.67 -13.07 -3.85
N LEU A 229 6.93 -12.72 -4.90
CA LEU A 229 5.52 -12.39 -4.85
C LEU A 229 4.67 -13.46 -5.54
N ASN A 230 3.60 -13.91 -4.91
CA ASN A 230 2.59 -14.73 -5.56
C ASN A 230 1.52 -13.84 -6.20
N PHE A 231 1.40 -13.86 -7.52
CA PHE A 231 0.49 -13.01 -8.31
C PHE A 231 -0.98 -13.11 -7.91
N ARG A 232 -1.40 -14.23 -7.31
CA ARG A 232 -2.81 -14.47 -6.93
C ARG A 232 -3.32 -13.46 -5.91
N TRP A 233 -2.48 -13.08 -4.96
CA TRP A 233 -2.89 -12.22 -3.86
C TRP A 233 -3.19 -10.79 -4.27
N PRO A 234 -2.29 -10.07 -4.94
CA PRO A 234 -2.59 -8.73 -5.46
C PRO A 234 -3.79 -8.74 -6.40
N LEU A 235 -3.90 -9.78 -7.26
CA LEU A 235 -4.98 -9.90 -8.23
C LEU A 235 -6.33 -10.05 -7.55
N VAL A 236 -6.45 -10.93 -6.54
CA VAL A 236 -7.71 -11.08 -5.76
C VAL A 236 -8.08 -9.76 -5.11
N TYR A 237 -7.12 -9.07 -4.49
CA TYR A 237 -7.38 -7.78 -3.84
C TYR A 237 -7.88 -6.73 -4.82
N ILE A 238 -7.18 -6.53 -5.95
CA ILE A 238 -7.54 -5.53 -6.97
C ILE A 238 -8.92 -5.84 -7.57
N LEU A 239 -9.18 -7.10 -7.93
CA LEU A 239 -10.46 -7.51 -8.52
C LEU A 239 -11.62 -7.32 -7.53
N THR A 240 -11.46 -7.74 -6.29
CA THR A 240 -12.52 -7.57 -5.28
C THR A 240 -12.81 -6.10 -5.00
N THR A 241 -11.77 -5.26 -4.89
CA THR A 241 -11.96 -3.81 -4.72
C THR A 241 -12.71 -3.21 -5.91
N GLY A 242 -12.31 -3.54 -7.15
CA GLY A 242 -12.96 -3.04 -8.36
C GLY A 242 -14.42 -3.48 -8.47
N VAL A 243 -14.70 -4.77 -8.25
CA VAL A 243 -16.08 -5.30 -8.32
C VAL A 243 -16.98 -4.65 -7.26
N VAL A 244 -16.52 -4.57 -6.02
CA VAL A 244 -17.32 -3.95 -4.95
C VAL A 244 -17.51 -2.46 -5.20
N ALA A 245 -16.51 -1.74 -5.70
CA ALA A 245 -16.64 -0.34 -6.06
C ALA A 245 -17.70 -0.13 -7.16
N VAL A 246 -17.71 -0.96 -8.21
CA VAL A 246 -18.73 -0.94 -9.26
C VAL A 246 -20.14 -1.18 -8.69
N LEU A 247 -20.29 -2.16 -7.80
CA LEU A 247 -21.58 -2.46 -7.17
C LEU A 247 -22.09 -1.28 -6.32
N LEU A 248 -21.19 -0.64 -5.59
CA LEU A 248 -21.53 0.55 -4.80
C LEU A 248 -21.92 1.73 -5.69
N THR A 249 -21.19 1.98 -6.78
CA THR A 249 -21.50 3.03 -7.75
C THR A 249 -22.84 2.76 -8.45
N TRP A 250 -23.09 1.51 -8.85
CA TRP A 250 -24.37 1.12 -9.41
C TRP A 250 -25.55 1.39 -8.47
N ASN A 251 -25.41 1.03 -7.19
CA ASN A 251 -26.42 1.33 -6.17
C ASN A 251 -26.69 2.83 -6.04
N ASP A 252 -25.63 3.66 -6.11
CA ASP A 252 -25.75 5.13 -6.03
C ASP A 252 -26.46 5.71 -7.26
N LEU A 253 -26.12 5.22 -8.46
CA LEU A 253 -26.75 5.63 -9.70
C LEU A 253 -28.25 5.27 -9.72
N CYS A 254 -28.60 4.11 -9.16
CA CYS A 254 -30.01 3.71 -9.03
C CYS A 254 -30.76 4.53 -7.98
N ALA A 255 -30.11 4.91 -6.89
CA ALA A 255 -30.70 5.68 -5.80
C ALA A 255 -30.88 7.18 -6.13
N ALA A 256 -30.04 7.72 -7.02
CA ALA A 256 -30.09 9.14 -7.40
C ALA A 256 -31.27 9.49 -8.34
N GLU A 257 -31.85 8.51 -9.03
CA GLU A 257 -32.99 8.74 -9.91
C GLU A 257 -34.31 8.55 -9.16
N THR A 258 -35.04 9.66 -9.01
CA THR A 258 -36.43 9.67 -8.46
C THR A 258 -37.51 9.41 -9.53
N ALA A 259 -37.11 9.13 -10.78
CA ALA A 259 -38.02 8.93 -11.89
C ALA A 259 -38.65 7.53 -11.90
N THR A 260 -39.89 7.43 -12.34
CA THR A 260 -40.76 6.24 -12.35
C THR A 260 -40.31 5.06 -13.22
N LYS A 261 -39.22 5.22 -13.99
CA LYS A 261 -38.62 4.14 -14.80
C LYS A 261 -37.08 4.27 -14.77
N VAL A 262 -36.44 3.61 -13.82
CA VAL A 262 -34.98 3.46 -13.81
C VAL A 262 -34.61 2.32 -14.76
N ASP A 263 -33.82 2.60 -15.79
CA ASP A 263 -33.24 1.54 -16.62
C ASP A 263 -32.04 0.93 -15.89
N VAL A 264 -32.30 -0.10 -15.09
CA VAL A 264 -31.32 -0.80 -14.25
C VAL A 264 -30.15 -1.35 -15.07
N GLY A 265 -30.42 -1.78 -16.32
CA GLY A 265 -29.39 -2.32 -17.22
C GLY A 265 -28.44 -1.25 -17.71
N ALA A 266 -28.93 -0.10 -18.15
CA ALA A 266 -28.12 1.02 -18.60
C ALA A 266 -27.23 1.54 -17.46
N LYS A 267 -27.77 1.66 -16.24
CA LYS A 267 -27.02 2.08 -15.04
C LYS A 267 -25.94 1.07 -14.65
N PHE A 268 -26.17 -0.22 -14.84
CA PHE A 268 -25.14 -1.23 -14.61
C PHE A 268 -23.98 -1.11 -15.60
N VAL A 269 -24.26 -0.87 -16.88
CA VAL A 269 -23.21 -0.66 -17.90
C VAL A 269 -22.41 0.61 -17.61
N GLU A 270 -23.06 1.69 -17.18
CA GLU A 270 -22.41 2.93 -16.75
C GLU A 270 -21.49 2.68 -15.56
N ALA A 271 -21.98 1.99 -14.53
CA ALA A 271 -21.17 1.62 -13.35
C ALA A 271 -19.99 0.71 -13.73
N LEU A 272 -20.17 -0.23 -14.66
CA LEU A 272 -19.09 -1.09 -15.13
C LEU A 272 -17.96 -0.29 -15.79
N GLY A 273 -18.29 0.81 -16.47
CA GLY A 273 -17.30 1.75 -17.03
C GLY A 273 -16.37 2.37 -15.97
N THR A 274 -16.80 2.43 -14.72
CA THR A 274 -15.99 2.98 -13.61
C THR A 274 -14.98 1.98 -13.03
N PHE A 275 -15.00 0.71 -13.44
CA PHE A 275 -14.11 -0.33 -12.91
C PHE A 275 -12.62 0.04 -13.05
N LEU A 276 -12.18 0.36 -14.27
CA LEU A 276 -10.78 0.74 -14.51
C LEU A 276 -10.38 2.02 -13.79
N PRO A 277 -11.14 3.11 -13.83
CA PRO A 277 -10.88 4.29 -13.02
C PRO A 277 -10.73 3.97 -11.52
N HIS A 278 -11.57 3.14 -10.93
CA HIS A 278 -11.44 2.76 -9.52
C HIS A 278 -10.17 1.96 -9.21
N VAL A 279 -9.74 1.09 -10.12
CA VAL A 279 -8.51 0.30 -9.97
C VAL A 279 -7.26 1.16 -10.17
N LEU A 280 -7.29 2.05 -11.17
CA LEU A 280 -6.13 2.88 -11.53
C LEU A 280 -5.99 4.14 -10.67
N SER A 281 -7.03 4.54 -9.92
CA SER A 281 -6.97 5.73 -9.08
C SER A 281 -6.43 5.42 -7.68
N GLY A 282 -5.65 6.35 -7.13
CA GLY A 282 -5.05 6.24 -5.80
C GLY A 282 -3.96 5.17 -5.69
N GLY A 283 -3.61 4.81 -4.46
CA GLY A 283 -2.53 3.90 -4.11
C GLY A 283 -2.88 2.41 -4.12
N LEU A 284 -3.98 1.99 -4.80
CA LEU A 284 -4.43 0.60 -4.75
C LEU A 284 -3.36 -0.37 -5.28
N ILE A 285 -2.74 -0.06 -6.42
CA ILE A 285 -1.72 -0.94 -7.03
C ILE A 285 -0.45 -0.98 -6.17
N LEU A 286 0.01 0.17 -5.66
CA LEU A 286 1.14 0.23 -4.73
C LEU A 286 0.84 -0.60 -3.47
N GLY A 287 -0.34 -0.39 -2.87
CA GLY A 287 -0.79 -1.13 -1.68
C GLY A 287 -0.91 -2.62 -1.93
N ALA A 288 -1.50 -3.03 -3.07
CA ALA A 288 -1.73 -4.43 -3.40
C ALA A 288 -0.43 -5.21 -3.66
N VAL A 289 0.53 -4.59 -4.36
CA VAL A 289 1.77 -5.28 -4.79
C VAL A 289 2.85 -5.26 -3.71
N PHE A 290 3.04 -4.12 -3.03
CA PHE A 290 4.21 -3.92 -2.17
C PHE A 290 3.89 -3.82 -0.66
N MET A 291 2.63 -3.56 -0.29
CA MET A 291 2.28 -3.34 1.12
C MET A 291 1.40 -4.44 1.71
N ALA A 292 0.34 -4.86 1.00
CA ALA A 292 -0.58 -5.87 1.48
C ALA A 292 -0.02 -7.29 1.40
N THR A 293 1.03 -7.51 0.61
CA THR A 293 1.68 -8.80 0.41
C THR A 293 2.93 -9.02 1.26
N ASP A 294 3.10 -8.23 2.30
CA ASP A 294 4.18 -8.41 3.27
C ASP A 294 4.05 -9.78 3.96
N PHE A 295 5.14 -10.56 3.96
CA PHE A 295 5.18 -11.91 4.52
C PHE A 295 4.86 -11.98 6.02
N VAL A 296 5.14 -10.91 6.76
CA VAL A 296 4.99 -10.89 8.21
C VAL A 296 3.56 -10.63 8.62
N THR A 297 2.85 -9.79 7.86
CA THR A 297 1.53 -9.27 8.21
C THR A 297 0.38 -9.91 7.44
N THR A 298 0.66 -11.01 6.73
CA THR A 298 -0.36 -11.82 6.02
C THR A 298 -0.60 -13.16 6.70
N PRO A 299 -1.81 -13.76 6.56
CA PRO A 299 -2.12 -15.07 7.16
C PRO A 299 -1.22 -16.20 6.68
N ASN A 300 -0.97 -17.17 7.56
CA ASN A 300 -0.09 -18.31 7.29
C ASN A 300 -0.71 -19.39 6.38
N THR A 301 -2.03 -19.41 6.21
CA THR A 301 -2.75 -20.46 5.46
C THR A 301 -3.23 -19.95 4.11
N LYS A 302 -3.31 -20.82 3.10
CA LYS A 302 -3.82 -20.44 1.78
C LYS A 302 -5.28 -19.93 1.85
N LEU A 303 -6.13 -20.61 2.62
CA LEU A 303 -7.52 -20.19 2.80
C LEU A 303 -7.61 -18.87 3.57
N GLY A 304 -6.79 -18.69 4.61
CA GLY A 304 -6.69 -17.45 5.35
C GLY A 304 -6.31 -16.27 4.45
N ASN A 305 -5.35 -16.49 3.54
CA ASN A 305 -4.98 -15.47 2.56
C ASN A 305 -6.13 -15.08 1.62
N TYR A 306 -6.90 -16.05 1.08
CA TYR A 306 -8.08 -15.72 0.25
C TYR A 306 -9.07 -14.87 1.03
N ILE A 307 -9.41 -15.26 2.26
CA ILE A 307 -10.33 -14.50 3.13
C ILE A 307 -9.77 -13.11 3.41
N TYR A 308 -8.47 -13.02 3.74
CA TYR A 308 -7.80 -11.76 4.00
C TYR A 308 -7.89 -10.79 2.81
N PHE A 309 -7.50 -11.23 1.60
CA PHE A 309 -7.48 -10.35 0.42
C PHE A 309 -8.87 -10.00 -0.11
N VAL A 310 -9.86 -10.89 0.03
CA VAL A 310 -11.26 -10.58 -0.29
C VAL A 310 -11.81 -9.56 0.69
N LEU A 311 -11.67 -9.77 1.99
CA LEU A 311 -12.13 -8.81 3.00
C LEU A 311 -11.41 -7.46 2.87
N LEU A 312 -10.10 -7.47 2.59
CA LEU A 312 -9.32 -6.26 2.34
C LEU A 312 -9.90 -5.48 1.15
N GLY A 313 -10.28 -6.15 0.06
CA GLY A 313 -10.91 -5.52 -1.10
C GLY A 313 -12.25 -4.87 -0.78
N VAL A 314 -13.11 -5.59 -0.06
CA VAL A 314 -14.41 -5.09 0.39
C VAL A 314 -14.24 -3.86 1.29
N ILE A 315 -13.41 -3.97 2.32
CA ILE A 315 -13.17 -2.87 3.27
C ILE A 315 -12.58 -1.65 2.56
N THR A 316 -11.64 -1.85 1.62
CA THR A 316 -11.06 -0.75 0.85
C THR A 316 -12.13 0.00 0.06
N ALA A 317 -13.02 -0.70 -0.65
CA ALA A 317 -14.08 -0.08 -1.44
C ALA A 317 -15.09 0.68 -0.55
N VAL A 318 -15.49 0.08 0.57
CA VAL A 318 -16.40 0.72 1.54
C VAL A 318 -15.77 1.95 2.18
N LEU A 319 -14.51 1.85 2.63
CA LEU A 319 -13.81 3.00 3.24
C LEU A 319 -13.58 4.13 2.22
N ARG A 320 -13.25 3.82 0.96
CA ARG A 320 -13.12 4.84 -0.10
C ARG A 320 -14.40 5.66 -0.22
N ARG A 321 -15.56 4.99 -0.20
CA ARG A 321 -16.85 5.66 -0.27
C ARG A 321 -17.14 6.50 0.99
N ALA A 322 -16.83 5.95 2.18
CA ALA A 322 -17.08 6.63 3.45
C ALA A 322 -16.20 7.88 3.63
N VAL A 323 -14.92 7.76 3.28
CA VAL A 323 -13.90 8.81 3.48
C VAL A 323 -13.80 9.74 2.27
N LYS A 324 -14.38 9.36 1.11
CA LYS A 324 -14.28 10.07 -0.18
C LYS A 324 -12.83 10.32 -0.61
N GLY A 325 -11.92 9.37 -0.35
CA GLY A 325 -10.52 9.54 -0.63
C GLY A 325 -9.70 8.25 -0.52
N GLU A 326 -8.38 8.40 -0.34
CA GLU A 326 -7.45 7.27 -0.25
C GLU A 326 -7.61 6.53 1.08
N ALA A 327 -8.11 5.31 1.00
CA ALA A 327 -8.42 4.48 2.17
C ALA A 327 -7.61 3.17 2.23
N VAL A 328 -6.76 2.89 1.23
CA VAL A 328 -5.99 1.64 1.13
C VAL A 328 -5.14 1.40 2.36
N SER A 329 -4.46 2.43 2.86
CA SER A 329 -3.59 2.30 4.04
C SER A 329 -4.38 1.95 5.31
N PHE A 330 -5.54 2.57 5.50
CA PHE A 330 -6.41 2.28 6.65
C PHE A 330 -6.98 0.85 6.55
N ALA A 331 -7.39 0.43 5.36
CA ALA A 331 -7.89 -0.92 5.13
C ALA A 331 -6.81 -1.98 5.42
N ILE A 332 -5.58 -1.79 4.93
CA ILE A 332 -4.49 -2.73 5.18
C ILE A 332 -4.13 -2.75 6.66
N LEU A 333 -4.05 -1.60 7.34
CA LEU A 333 -3.77 -1.54 8.77
C LEU A 333 -4.82 -2.34 9.57
N LEU A 334 -6.10 -2.10 9.29
CA LEU A 334 -7.20 -2.79 9.96
C LEU A 334 -7.13 -4.29 9.71
N MET A 335 -6.89 -4.70 8.48
CA MET A 335 -6.79 -6.12 8.14
C MET A 335 -5.55 -6.78 8.76
N ASN A 336 -4.42 -6.09 8.88
CA ASN A 336 -3.23 -6.62 9.56
C ASN A 336 -3.53 -6.92 11.04
N LEU A 337 -4.32 -6.08 11.71
CA LEU A 337 -4.75 -6.33 13.09
C LEU A 337 -5.69 -7.54 13.21
N LEU A 338 -6.41 -7.89 12.14
CA LEU A 338 -7.30 -9.06 12.11
C LEU A 338 -6.58 -10.37 11.73
N VAL A 339 -5.34 -10.33 11.23
CA VAL A 339 -4.58 -11.53 10.85
C VAL A 339 -4.45 -12.55 11.98
N PRO A 340 -4.13 -12.19 13.23
CA PRO A 340 -4.06 -13.17 14.32
C PRO A 340 -5.38 -13.88 14.58
N LEU A 341 -6.52 -13.20 14.37
CA LEU A 341 -7.85 -13.79 14.49
C LEU A 341 -8.10 -14.79 13.35
N ILE A 342 -7.75 -14.43 12.11
CA ILE A 342 -7.88 -15.31 10.94
C ILE A 342 -7.03 -16.58 11.14
N ASP A 343 -5.79 -16.44 11.59
CA ASP A 343 -4.88 -17.58 11.82
C ASP A 343 -5.35 -18.49 12.97
N LYS A 344 -6.00 -17.91 14.00
CA LYS A 344 -6.62 -18.69 15.09
C LYS A 344 -7.84 -19.48 14.61
N LEU A 345 -8.63 -18.93 13.71
CA LEU A 345 -9.82 -19.60 13.16
C LEU A 345 -9.46 -20.66 12.12
N ILE A 346 -8.38 -20.44 11.34
CA ILE A 346 -7.98 -21.29 10.23
C ILE A 346 -6.62 -21.93 10.52
N VAL A 347 -6.62 -22.90 11.43
CA VAL A 347 -5.39 -23.58 11.85
C VAL A 347 -4.90 -24.54 10.77
N ARG A 348 -3.58 -24.57 10.52
CA ARG A 348 -2.95 -25.62 9.69
C ARG A 348 -3.03 -26.96 10.39
N LYS A 349 -3.50 -27.96 9.65
CA LYS A 349 -3.43 -29.35 10.16
C LYS A 349 -1.97 -29.78 10.20
N PRO A 350 -1.49 -30.34 11.33
CA PRO A 350 -0.12 -30.84 11.41
C PRO A 350 0.07 -32.04 10.45
N PHE A 351 1.33 -32.29 10.08
CA PHE A 351 1.69 -33.43 9.26
C PHE A 351 1.26 -34.72 10.00
N GLY A 352 0.59 -35.66 9.31
CA GLY A 352 0.06 -36.86 9.90
C GLY A 352 -1.29 -36.74 10.63
N TYR A 353 -1.96 -35.57 10.57
CA TYR A 353 -3.30 -35.41 11.14
C TYR A 353 -4.31 -36.34 10.47
N VAL A 354 -4.81 -37.32 11.23
CA VAL A 354 -5.92 -38.17 10.84
C VAL A 354 -7.20 -37.55 11.41
N LYS A 355 -8.19 -37.32 10.54
CA LYS A 355 -9.50 -36.81 10.98
C LYS A 355 -10.14 -37.82 11.91
N PRO A 356 -10.54 -37.44 13.16
CA PRO A 356 -11.21 -38.36 14.05
C PRO A 356 -12.48 -38.88 13.35
N GLN A 357 -12.61 -40.21 13.25
CA GLN A 357 -13.84 -40.82 12.77
C GLN A 357 -14.94 -40.49 13.78
N LYS A 358 -16.05 -39.90 13.29
CA LYS A 358 -17.25 -39.76 14.11
C LYS A 358 -17.69 -41.19 14.50
N VAL A 359 -17.53 -41.57 15.76
CA VAL A 359 -18.17 -42.75 16.30
C VAL A 359 -19.67 -42.54 16.08
N LYS A 360 -20.27 -43.32 15.18
CA LYS A 360 -21.73 -43.42 15.12
C LYS A 360 -22.12 -44.05 16.47
N GLU A 361 -22.72 -43.28 17.34
CA GLU A 361 -23.46 -43.83 18.46
C GLU A 361 -24.50 -44.74 17.84
N ALA A 362 -24.32 -46.05 18.08
CA ALA A 362 -25.33 -47.05 17.74
C ALA A 362 -26.52 -46.84 18.67
N GLU A 363 -27.65 -46.42 18.10
CA GLU A 363 -28.96 -46.54 18.75
C GLU A 363 -29.30 -48.00 19.04
#